data_5814d44d3faca456a2121df3cfd23c10
#
_entry.id   5814d44d3faca456a2121df3cfd23c10
#
_cell.length_a   1.000
_cell.length_b   1.000
_cell.length_c   1.000
_cell.angle_alpha   90.00
_cell.angle_beta   90.00
_cell.angle_gamma   90.00
#
_symmetry.space_group_name_H-M   'P 1'
#
loop_
_entity.id
_entity.type
_entity.pdbx_description
1 polymer ?
#
loop_
_entity_poly.entity_id
_entity_poly.type
_entity_poly.pdbx_seq_one_letter_code
_entity_poly.pdbx_strand_id
1 'polypeptide(L)'
;MSQAVSDLSAANAPSLALWHQLSSLYGVAGMVCIMMVCVAIQGKWSKILRLGVYAFAAMFWVSTIGYAMFPLSESGGTGAAFQDTMHIVVTALVVPLSILAFVLVMIGGYGKKRFVSLAVYASVALFLMFVGGIGTGIAPSEYFGIFQRFSNLVSVNGFLAILGIYLFMGKYETVNV
;
A
#
# COMPACT_ATOMS: atom_id res chain seq x y z
N MET A 1 -4.76 15.70 14.63
CA MET A 1 -4.20 14.55 13.92
C MET A 1 -4.78 13.21 14.39
N SER A 2 -5.89 13.26 15.11
CA SER A 2 -6.62 12.10 15.64
C SER A 2 -7.44 11.32 14.60
N GLN A 3 -7.83 11.95 13.49
CA GLN A 3 -8.68 11.31 12.49
C GLN A 3 -7.96 10.21 11.69
N ALA A 4 -8.64 9.08 11.51
CA ALA A 4 -8.23 8.01 10.62
C ALA A 4 -8.12 8.50 9.17
N VAL A 5 -7.33 7.79 8.35
CA VAL A 5 -7.28 8.08 6.91
C VAL A 5 -8.63 7.75 6.26
N SER A 6 -9.28 6.67 6.71
CA SER A 6 -10.62 6.28 6.26
C SER A 6 -11.72 7.29 6.61
N ASP A 7 -11.56 8.04 7.70
CA ASP A 7 -12.52 9.08 8.09
C ASP A 7 -12.53 10.26 7.10
N LEU A 8 -11.42 10.50 6.40
CA LEU A 8 -11.32 11.56 5.39
C LEU A 8 -12.17 11.28 4.15
N SER A 9 -12.47 10.02 3.90
CA SER A 9 -13.28 9.52 2.77
C SER A 9 -14.67 9.04 3.18
N ALA A 10 -15.05 9.18 4.46
CA ALA A 10 -16.39 8.79 4.92
C ALA A 10 -17.47 9.66 4.27
N ALA A 11 -18.67 9.09 4.08
CA ALA A 11 -19.76 9.75 3.34
C ALA A 11 -20.18 11.10 3.94
N ASN A 12 -20.04 11.27 5.26
CA ASN A 12 -20.34 12.51 5.98
C ASN A 12 -19.12 13.42 6.23
N ALA A 13 -17.94 13.07 5.67
CA ALA A 13 -16.70 13.83 5.96
C ALA A 13 -16.69 15.18 5.23
N PRO A 14 -16.37 16.30 5.91
CA PRO A 14 -16.19 17.60 5.25
C PRO A 14 -15.09 17.61 4.20
N SER A 15 -14.13 16.70 4.31
CA SER A 15 -13.00 16.53 3.40
C SER A 15 -13.30 15.67 2.17
N LEU A 16 -14.49 15.08 2.06
CA LEU A 16 -14.84 14.10 1.04
C LEU A 16 -14.58 14.60 -0.40
N ALA A 17 -15.01 15.81 -0.72
CA ALA A 17 -14.82 16.39 -2.05
C ALA A 17 -13.32 16.56 -2.39
N LEU A 18 -12.55 17.11 -1.47
CA LEU A 18 -11.10 17.26 -1.63
C LEU A 18 -10.40 15.90 -1.72
N TRP A 19 -10.81 14.95 -0.89
CA TRP A 19 -10.30 13.59 -0.93
C TRP A 19 -10.51 12.93 -2.29
N HIS A 20 -11.72 13.03 -2.86
CA HIS A 20 -12.02 12.47 -4.18
C HIS A 20 -11.18 13.11 -5.29
N GLN A 21 -10.98 14.42 -5.25
CA GLN A 21 -10.14 15.11 -6.23
C GLN A 21 -8.68 14.66 -6.17
N LEU A 22 -8.10 14.58 -4.98
CA LEU A 22 -6.70 14.20 -4.80
C LEU A 22 -6.48 12.70 -5.03
N SER A 23 -7.37 11.84 -4.50
CA SER A 23 -7.24 10.39 -4.61
C SER A 23 -7.44 9.87 -6.03
N SER A 24 -8.25 10.55 -6.86
CA SER A 24 -8.44 10.16 -8.26
C SER A 24 -7.14 10.26 -9.07
N LEU A 25 -6.40 11.35 -8.91
CA LEU A 25 -5.09 11.53 -9.56
C LEU A 25 -4.08 10.48 -9.08
N TYR A 26 -4.01 10.31 -7.77
CA TYR A 26 -3.07 9.38 -7.14
C TYR A 26 -3.39 7.92 -7.48
N GLY A 27 -4.65 7.51 -7.38
CA GLY A 27 -5.08 6.13 -7.61
C GLY A 27 -4.79 5.65 -9.03
N VAL A 28 -5.15 6.46 -10.04
CA VAL A 28 -4.90 6.13 -11.45
C VAL A 28 -3.39 6.06 -11.74
N ALA A 29 -2.64 7.09 -11.33
CA ALA A 29 -1.19 7.11 -11.55
C ALA A 29 -0.49 5.93 -10.86
N GLY A 30 -0.90 5.59 -9.64
CA GLY A 30 -0.35 4.46 -8.89
C GLY A 30 -0.65 3.12 -9.55
N MET A 31 -1.88 2.91 -10.03
CA MET A 31 -2.25 1.69 -10.76
C MET A 31 -1.46 1.54 -12.06
N VAL A 32 -1.35 2.60 -12.84
CA VAL A 32 -0.52 2.59 -14.05
C VAL A 32 0.93 2.26 -13.73
N CYS A 33 1.51 2.93 -12.72
CA CYS A 33 2.88 2.71 -12.29
C CYS A 33 3.12 1.23 -11.92
N ILE A 34 2.30 0.64 -11.06
CA ILE A 34 2.52 -0.75 -10.63
C ILE A 34 2.32 -1.74 -11.76
N MET A 35 1.38 -1.50 -12.67
CA MET A 35 1.21 -2.35 -13.86
C MET A 35 2.40 -2.25 -14.81
N MET A 36 2.96 -1.06 -15.02
CA MET A 36 4.20 -0.89 -15.81
C MET A 36 5.37 -1.65 -15.17
N VAL A 37 5.50 -1.59 -13.84
CA VAL A 37 6.50 -2.38 -13.10
C VAL A 37 6.28 -3.87 -13.34
N CYS A 38 5.04 -4.38 -13.21
CA CYS A 38 4.72 -5.78 -13.44
C CYS A 38 5.12 -6.25 -14.84
N VAL A 39 4.88 -5.44 -15.87
CA VAL A 39 5.30 -5.73 -17.24
C VAL A 39 6.83 -5.70 -17.38
N ALA A 40 7.48 -4.68 -16.83
CA ALA A 40 8.92 -4.48 -16.95
C ALA A 40 9.76 -5.60 -16.31
N ILE A 41 9.26 -6.25 -15.26
CA ILE A 41 9.97 -7.32 -14.54
C ILE A 41 9.74 -8.73 -15.14
N GLN A 42 8.82 -8.87 -16.10
CA GLN A 42 8.51 -10.17 -16.71
C GLN A 42 9.75 -10.75 -17.39
N GLY A 43 10.02 -12.04 -17.12
CA GLY A 43 11.16 -12.75 -17.69
C GLY A 43 12.54 -12.32 -17.16
N LYS A 44 12.64 -11.19 -16.44
CA LYS A 44 13.92 -10.62 -15.99
C LYS A 44 14.24 -10.91 -14.54
N TRP A 45 13.23 -11.02 -13.69
CA TRP A 45 13.39 -11.21 -12.25
C TRP A 45 13.13 -12.64 -11.81
N SER A 46 13.66 -13.02 -10.64
CA SER A 46 13.36 -14.31 -10.02
C SER A 46 11.87 -14.48 -9.76
N LYS A 47 11.38 -15.72 -9.77
CA LYS A 47 9.97 -16.03 -9.54
C LYS A 47 9.46 -15.42 -8.20
N ILE A 48 10.27 -15.49 -7.14
CA ILE A 48 9.90 -14.99 -5.80
C ILE A 48 9.75 -13.48 -5.82
N LEU A 49 10.70 -12.74 -6.40
CA LEU A 49 10.60 -11.28 -6.51
C LEU A 49 9.39 -10.85 -7.34
N ARG A 50 9.15 -11.52 -8.49
CA ARG A 50 7.97 -11.24 -9.31
C ARG A 50 6.68 -11.49 -8.55
N LEU A 51 6.60 -12.61 -7.84
CA LEU A 51 5.42 -12.95 -7.03
C LEU A 51 5.17 -11.89 -5.95
N GLY A 52 6.22 -11.40 -5.28
CA GLY A 52 6.12 -10.31 -4.32
C GLY A 52 5.57 -9.01 -4.93
N VAL A 53 6.07 -8.62 -6.09
CA VAL A 53 5.56 -7.42 -6.80
C VAL A 53 4.13 -7.65 -7.32
N TYR A 54 3.78 -8.85 -7.77
CA TYR A 54 2.41 -9.16 -8.20
C TYR A 54 1.43 -9.17 -7.02
N ALA A 55 1.86 -9.69 -5.86
CA ALA A 55 1.06 -9.60 -4.64
C ALA A 55 0.85 -8.15 -4.21
N PHE A 56 1.88 -7.31 -4.33
CA PHE A 56 1.77 -5.87 -4.09
C PHE A 56 0.82 -5.19 -5.08
N ALA A 57 0.88 -5.54 -6.36
CA ALA A 57 -0.05 -5.04 -7.38
C ALA A 57 -1.49 -5.46 -7.06
N ALA A 58 -1.72 -6.72 -6.73
CA ALA A 58 -3.04 -7.22 -6.35
C ALA A 58 -3.58 -6.46 -5.11
N MET A 59 -2.75 -6.29 -4.09
CA MET A 59 -3.08 -5.50 -2.90
C MET A 59 -3.46 -4.06 -3.28
N PHE A 60 -2.67 -3.41 -4.14
CA PHE A 60 -2.90 -2.03 -4.55
C PHE A 60 -4.23 -1.88 -5.32
N TRP A 61 -4.56 -2.84 -6.19
CA TRP A 61 -5.84 -2.92 -6.87
C TRP A 61 -7.00 -3.11 -5.89
N VAL A 62 -6.91 -4.09 -4.99
CA VAL A 62 -7.94 -4.34 -3.97
C VAL A 62 -8.14 -3.11 -3.08
N SER A 63 -7.05 -2.45 -2.67
CA SER A 63 -7.12 -1.23 -1.87
C SER A 63 -7.80 -0.08 -2.63
N THR A 64 -7.33 0.23 -3.85
CA THR A 64 -7.81 1.39 -4.61
C THR A 64 -9.29 1.23 -5.00
N ILE A 65 -9.69 0.06 -5.48
CA ILE A 65 -11.07 -0.20 -5.90
C ILE A 65 -11.96 -0.48 -4.69
N GLY A 66 -11.49 -1.32 -3.77
CA GLY A 66 -12.29 -1.77 -2.65
C GLY A 66 -12.71 -0.64 -1.71
N TYR A 67 -11.78 0.24 -1.35
CA TYR A 67 -12.13 1.40 -0.51
C TYR A 67 -12.96 2.45 -1.26
N ALA A 68 -12.82 2.56 -2.57
CA ALA A 68 -13.68 3.42 -3.37
C ALA A 68 -15.11 2.88 -3.50
N MET A 69 -15.27 1.56 -3.57
CA MET A 69 -16.59 0.91 -3.62
C MET A 69 -17.27 0.87 -2.25
N PHE A 70 -16.49 0.75 -1.18
CA PHE A 70 -16.99 0.60 0.18
C PHE A 70 -16.35 1.64 1.12
N PRO A 71 -16.60 2.96 0.92
CA PRO A 71 -16.19 3.98 1.88
C PRO A 71 -16.95 3.77 3.20
N LEU A 72 -16.42 4.26 4.31
CA LEU A 72 -17.16 4.25 5.58
C LEU A 72 -18.44 5.08 5.45
N SER A 73 -19.52 4.60 6.07
CA SER A 73 -20.80 5.32 6.09
C SER A 73 -20.70 6.60 6.91
N GLU A 74 -19.99 6.55 8.03
CA GLU A 74 -19.73 7.67 8.93
C GLU A 74 -18.29 7.65 9.46
N SER A 75 -17.74 8.82 9.74
CA SER A 75 -16.44 8.94 10.43
C SER A 75 -16.52 8.28 11.81
N GLY A 76 -15.64 7.34 12.09
CA GLY A 76 -15.67 6.54 13.30
C GLY A 76 -16.74 5.46 13.31
N GLY A 77 -17.26 5.05 12.16
CA GLY A 77 -18.31 4.05 11.99
C GLY A 77 -18.01 2.74 12.74
N THR A 78 -19.05 2.15 13.36
CA THR A 78 -18.94 0.95 14.21
C THR A 78 -18.97 -0.37 13.43
N GLY A 79 -19.05 -0.36 12.11
CA GLY A 79 -19.16 -1.56 11.28
C GLY A 79 -20.55 -2.19 11.24
N ALA A 80 -21.59 -1.48 11.70
CA ALA A 80 -22.97 -2.00 11.74
C ALA A 80 -23.65 -2.01 10.36
N ALA A 81 -23.29 -1.11 9.45
CA ALA A 81 -23.81 -1.06 8.11
C ALA A 81 -23.09 -2.09 7.20
N PHE A 82 -23.80 -2.61 6.19
CA PHE A 82 -23.20 -3.49 5.18
C PHE A 82 -21.94 -2.89 4.56
N GLN A 83 -21.95 -1.60 4.28
CA GLN A 83 -20.84 -0.87 3.69
C GLN A 83 -19.61 -0.87 4.60
N ASP A 84 -19.79 -0.62 5.90
CA ASP A 84 -18.72 -0.63 6.89
C ASP A 84 -18.14 -2.04 7.07
N THR A 85 -19.01 -3.07 7.05
CA THR A 85 -18.57 -4.47 7.05
C THR A 85 -17.69 -4.78 5.85
N MET A 86 -18.10 -4.35 4.65
CA MET A 86 -17.31 -4.55 3.43
C MET A 86 -16.00 -3.78 3.45
N HIS A 87 -15.97 -2.58 4.04
CA HIS A 87 -14.73 -1.82 4.27
C HIS A 87 -13.73 -2.63 5.14
N ILE A 88 -14.24 -3.26 6.20
CA ILE A 88 -13.42 -4.14 7.05
C ILE A 88 -12.92 -5.36 6.28
N VAL A 89 -13.76 -5.98 5.43
CA VAL A 89 -13.36 -7.10 4.57
C VAL A 89 -12.24 -6.69 3.61
N VAL A 90 -12.35 -5.52 2.97
CA VAL A 90 -11.28 -4.98 2.13
C VAL A 90 -9.99 -4.82 2.93
N THR A 91 -10.06 -4.26 4.13
CA THR A 91 -8.90 -4.10 5.02
C THR A 91 -8.28 -5.46 5.38
N ALA A 92 -9.12 -6.45 5.69
CA ALA A 92 -8.69 -7.82 6.02
C ALA A 92 -8.00 -8.53 4.84
N LEU A 93 -8.23 -8.12 3.61
CA LEU A 93 -7.52 -8.61 2.42
C LEU A 93 -6.24 -7.81 2.15
N VAL A 94 -6.31 -6.48 2.27
CA VAL A 94 -5.19 -5.57 1.97
C VAL A 94 -4.01 -5.80 2.91
N VAL A 95 -4.25 -5.95 4.21
CA VAL A 95 -3.18 -6.11 5.20
C VAL A 95 -2.37 -7.39 4.98
N PRO A 96 -2.95 -8.59 4.88
CA PRO A 96 -2.18 -9.81 4.62
C PRO A 96 -1.46 -9.79 3.27
N LEU A 97 -2.09 -9.24 2.22
CA LEU A 97 -1.45 -9.09 0.91
C LEU A 97 -0.24 -8.17 0.97
N SER A 98 -0.30 -7.07 1.74
CA SER A 98 0.84 -6.18 1.96
C SER A 98 2.00 -6.90 2.65
N ILE A 99 1.71 -7.63 3.73
CA ILE A 99 2.71 -8.41 4.46
C ILE A 99 3.35 -9.44 3.53
N LEU A 100 2.53 -10.22 2.82
CA LEU A 100 2.99 -11.23 1.87
C LEU A 100 3.90 -10.61 0.79
N ALA A 101 3.48 -9.49 0.22
CA ALA A 101 4.24 -8.79 -0.81
C ALA A 101 5.62 -8.37 -0.30
N PHE A 102 5.69 -7.68 0.84
CA PHE A 102 6.96 -7.23 1.40
C PHE A 102 7.87 -8.40 1.77
N VAL A 103 7.35 -9.45 2.43
CA VAL A 103 8.12 -10.64 2.79
C VAL A 103 8.69 -11.34 1.55
N LEU A 104 7.91 -11.52 0.50
CA LEU A 104 8.39 -12.13 -0.75
C LEU A 104 9.47 -11.28 -1.43
N VAL A 105 9.31 -9.95 -1.42
CA VAL A 105 10.33 -9.04 -1.96
C VAL A 105 11.61 -9.11 -1.13
N MET A 106 11.51 -9.18 0.19
CA MET A 106 12.67 -9.36 1.08
C MET A 106 13.40 -10.68 0.78
N ILE A 107 12.67 -11.80 0.75
CA ILE A 107 13.26 -13.13 0.48
C ILE A 107 13.93 -13.14 -0.89
N GLY A 108 13.26 -12.63 -1.91
CA GLY A 108 13.78 -12.62 -3.27
C GLY A 108 14.90 -11.62 -3.50
N GLY A 109 14.96 -10.54 -2.72
CA GLY A 109 15.88 -9.42 -2.90
C GLY A 109 17.19 -9.58 -2.13
N TYR A 110 17.16 -10.00 -0.87
CA TYR A 110 18.39 -10.19 -0.06
C TYR A 110 19.34 -11.25 -0.62
N GLY A 111 18.83 -12.25 -1.31
CA GLY A 111 19.65 -13.27 -1.97
C GLY A 111 20.43 -12.78 -3.20
N LYS A 112 20.28 -11.53 -3.64
CA LYS A 112 20.87 -11.01 -4.87
C LYS A 112 21.39 -9.59 -4.68
N LYS A 113 22.71 -9.39 -4.81
CA LYS A 113 23.38 -8.07 -4.61
C LYS A 113 22.66 -6.90 -5.31
N ARG A 114 22.13 -7.13 -6.52
CA ARG A 114 21.42 -6.13 -7.31
C ARG A 114 20.13 -5.62 -6.67
N PHE A 115 19.43 -6.47 -5.90
CA PHE A 115 18.10 -6.19 -5.35
C PHE A 115 18.10 -5.96 -3.83
N VAL A 116 19.28 -5.93 -3.19
CA VAL A 116 19.38 -5.68 -1.75
C VAL A 116 18.72 -4.37 -1.35
N SER A 117 18.90 -3.30 -2.13
CA SER A 117 18.26 -2.02 -1.84
C SER A 117 16.73 -2.12 -1.86
N LEU A 118 16.16 -2.86 -2.82
CA LEU A 118 14.71 -3.08 -2.87
C LEU A 118 14.22 -3.89 -1.66
N ALA A 119 14.99 -4.90 -1.24
CA ALA A 119 14.69 -5.69 -0.04
C ALA A 119 14.75 -4.83 1.24
N VAL A 120 15.73 -3.92 1.33
CA VAL A 120 15.83 -2.96 2.45
C VAL A 120 14.61 -2.04 2.48
N TYR A 121 14.19 -1.48 1.34
CA TYR A 121 12.97 -0.66 1.28
C TYR A 121 11.72 -1.46 1.67
N ALA A 122 11.60 -2.72 1.23
CA ALA A 122 10.50 -3.59 1.64
C ALA A 122 10.52 -3.87 3.15
N SER A 123 11.71 -4.05 3.74
CA SER A 123 11.88 -4.23 5.20
C SER A 123 11.45 -2.98 5.97
N VAL A 124 11.86 -1.80 5.51
CA VAL A 124 11.46 -0.52 6.11
C VAL A 124 9.94 -0.31 5.99
N ALA A 125 9.37 -0.60 4.81
CA ALA A 125 7.93 -0.51 4.60
C ALA A 125 7.16 -1.44 5.53
N LEU A 126 7.58 -2.70 5.65
CA LEU A 126 6.98 -3.67 6.56
C LEU A 126 7.11 -3.22 8.03
N PHE A 127 8.27 -2.74 8.44
CA PHE A 127 8.50 -2.21 9.79
C PHE A 127 7.56 -1.03 10.09
N LEU A 128 7.46 -0.05 9.20
CA LEU A 128 6.57 1.10 9.36
C LEU A 128 5.09 0.68 9.40
N MET A 129 4.72 -0.33 8.63
CA MET A 129 3.37 -0.88 8.65
C MET A 129 3.04 -1.49 10.03
N PHE A 130 3.95 -2.26 10.63
CA PHE A 130 3.75 -2.82 11.96
C PHE A 130 3.78 -1.73 13.05
N VAL A 131 4.75 -0.83 13.01
CA VAL A 131 4.80 0.30 13.98
C VAL A 131 3.53 1.14 13.91
N GLY A 132 3.06 1.44 12.71
CA GLY A 132 1.82 2.17 12.52
C GLY A 132 0.59 1.37 12.99
N GLY A 133 0.49 0.09 12.63
CA GLY A 133 -0.61 -0.78 13.04
C GLY A 133 -0.68 -0.99 14.56
N ILE A 134 0.45 -1.29 15.18
CA ILE A 134 0.53 -1.44 16.66
C ILE A 134 0.27 -0.08 17.33
N GLY A 135 0.86 1.00 16.81
CA GLY A 135 0.69 2.34 17.35
C GLY A 135 -0.76 2.80 17.37
N THR A 136 -1.57 2.44 16.37
CA THR A 136 -3.01 2.75 16.38
C THR A 136 -3.76 2.05 17.51
N GLY A 137 -3.27 0.91 18.00
CA GLY A 137 -3.90 0.16 19.08
C GLY A 137 -3.52 0.60 20.51
N ILE A 138 -2.33 1.20 20.68
CA ILE A 138 -1.78 1.53 22.00
C ILE A 138 -1.58 3.03 22.26
N ALA A 139 -1.49 3.84 21.22
CA ALA A 139 -1.26 5.27 21.36
C ALA A 139 -2.55 6.01 21.81
N PRO A 140 -2.41 7.16 22.51
CA PRO A 140 -3.55 8.02 22.77
C PRO A 140 -4.28 8.41 21.47
N SER A 141 -5.60 8.54 21.56
CA SER A 141 -6.47 8.83 20.40
C SER A 141 -6.05 10.07 19.60
N GLU A 142 -5.38 11.03 20.24
CA GLU A 142 -4.84 12.23 19.59
C GLU A 142 -3.82 11.93 18.50
N TYR A 143 -3.09 10.81 18.60
CA TYR A 143 -2.02 10.41 17.68
C TYR A 143 -2.46 9.30 16.71
N PHE A 144 -3.66 8.76 16.85
CA PHE A 144 -4.18 7.65 16.05
C PHE A 144 -3.95 7.85 14.54
N GLY A 145 -4.34 9.00 14.02
CA GLY A 145 -4.20 9.27 12.59
C GLY A 145 -2.76 9.42 12.11
N ILE A 146 -1.81 9.75 13.00
CA ILE A 146 -0.38 9.77 12.65
C ILE A 146 0.11 8.35 12.39
N PHE A 147 -0.13 7.44 13.32
CA PHE A 147 0.27 6.04 13.19
C PHE A 147 -0.36 5.37 11.98
N GLN A 148 -1.64 5.65 11.70
CA GLN A 148 -2.30 5.12 10.53
C GLN A 148 -1.70 5.64 9.22
N ARG A 149 -1.25 6.90 9.17
CA ARG A 149 -0.54 7.45 8.00
C ARG A 149 0.81 6.79 7.78
N PHE A 150 1.57 6.51 8.84
CA PHE A 150 2.82 5.76 8.74
C PHE A 150 2.58 4.34 8.22
N SER A 151 1.58 3.65 8.75
CA SER A 151 1.22 2.30 8.32
C SER A 151 0.81 2.23 6.85
N ASN A 152 0.08 3.21 6.36
CA ASN A 152 -0.54 3.18 5.05
C ASN A 152 0.19 4.06 4.02
N LEU A 153 0.25 5.38 4.27
CA LEU A 153 0.78 6.31 3.26
C LEU A 153 2.30 6.17 3.10
N VAL A 154 3.06 6.17 4.19
CA VAL A 154 4.53 6.13 4.10
C VAL A 154 5.00 4.74 3.69
N SER A 155 4.44 3.68 4.28
CA SER A 155 4.82 2.30 3.98
C SER A 155 4.47 1.92 2.53
N VAL A 156 3.17 1.90 2.20
CA VAL A 156 2.69 1.38 0.92
C VAL A 156 3.05 2.31 -0.24
N ASN A 157 2.76 3.60 -0.09
CA ASN A 157 3.00 4.56 -1.17
C ASN A 157 4.49 4.88 -1.33
N GLY A 158 5.24 4.89 -0.24
CA GLY A 158 6.69 5.00 -0.29
C GLY A 158 7.32 3.84 -1.06
N PHE A 159 6.87 2.61 -0.84
CA PHE A 159 7.35 1.46 -1.59
C PHE A 159 6.95 1.51 -3.07
N LEU A 160 5.72 1.92 -3.40
CA LEU A 160 5.29 2.15 -4.77
C LEU A 160 6.16 3.19 -5.48
N ALA A 161 6.47 4.30 -4.80
CA ALA A 161 7.35 5.34 -5.34
C ALA A 161 8.74 4.80 -5.66
N ILE A 162 9.32 3.97 -4.80
CA ILE A 162 10.61 3.31 -5.05
C ILE A 162 10.54 2.40 -6.28
N LEU A 163 9.48 1.61 -6.41
CA LEU A 163 9.28 0.78 -7.61
C LEU A 163 9.20 1.64 -8.87
N GLY A 164 8.47 2.75 -8.84
CA GLY A 164 8.37 3.70 -9.97
C GLY A 164 9.72 4.36 -10.30
N ILE A 165 10.46 4.80 -9.29
CA ILE A 165 11.82 5.37 -9.48
C ILE A 165 12.75 4.34 -10.11
N TYR A 166 12.71 3.09 -9.68
CA TYR A 166 13.53 2.03 -10.26
C TYR A 166 13.18 1.75 -11.72
N LEU A 167 11.88 1.83 -12.06
CA LEU A 167 11.42 1.73 -13.45
C LEU A 167 11.98 2.89 -14.30
N PHE A 168 11.84 4.12 -13.82
CA PHE A 168 12.33 5.32 -14.49
C PHE A 168 13.86 5.30 -14.68
N MET A 169 14.61 4.77 -13.71
CA MET A 169 16.07 4.64 -13.78
C MET A 169 16.55 3.45 -14.63
N GLY A 170 15.66 2.69 -15.26
CA GLY A 170 16.03 1.50 -16.03
C GLY A 170 16.63 0.36 -15.20
N LYS A 171 16.47 0.37 -13.86
CA LYS A 171 17.06 -0.65 -12.98
C LYS A 171 16.48 -2.05 -13.17
N TYR A 172 15.38 -2.18 -13.94
CA TYR A 172 14.75 -3.45 -14.27
C TYR A 172 15.34 -4.13 -15.52
N GLU A 173 16.15 -3.42 -16.29
CA GLU A 173 16.80 -4.00 -17.44
C GLU A 173 17.86 -5.01 -17.01
N THR A 174 17.87 -6.18 -17.66
CA THR A 174 18.97 -7.12 -17.50
C THR A 174 20.18 -6.53 -18.23
N VAL A 175 21.18 -6.13 -17.48
CA VAL A 175 22.51 -5.98 -18.10
C VAL A 175 22.97 -7.41 -18.43
N ASN A 176 22.89 -7.77 -19.71
CA ASN A 176 23.57 -8.96 -20.20
C ASN A 176 25.07 -8.70 -20.04
N VAL A 177 25.67 -9.25 -18.99
CA VAL A 177 27.12 -9.43 -18.82
C VAL A 177 27.38 -10.91 -18.97
#